data_4eaaa4ad4224461e56a1f70cad0b7153
#
_entry.id   4eaaa4ad4224461e56a1f70cad0b7153
#
_cell.length_a   1.000
_cell.length_b   1.000
_cell.length_c   1.000
_cell.angle_alpha   90.00
_cell.angle_beta   90.00
_cell.angle_gamma   90.00
#
_symmetry.space_group_name_H-M   'P 1'
#
loop_
_entity.id
_entity.type
_entity.pdbx_description
1 polymer ?
#
loop_
_entity_poly.entity_id
_entity_poly.type
_entity_poly.pdbx_seq_one_letter_code
_entity_poly.pdbx_strand_id
1 'polypeptide(L)'
;MRGKSDVCAGLVWVALTCGATVSWAASAQQDGQDAADGPAGLRVFLDCGRDCDRDYLRREITFIDYVRDRRDAQVHVLVTSQGSGGGTEFTLDFIGLGRFAGNDVRHMYSESRTDTDNETRAGIAQVLRVGFLHYIIETPLATQIEIGTAQQQSGARSVMVQPEDDPWDFWVYRVSGNVRASGEDIRTDRNFNGAVSANRTTADWIIRTEFEGSYNESVTALSTGDFTNIRTRYDLDGQVVKTLGEHWGAIIAGSMGASTFLNQDRNLQVQPGIEFNVFPYSESSRRSLTVSYEAGIESFAYEEPTIFDRLEQTVPSQEIQATLDVEQPWGDGRVRARYSSLLNDLGTYSASVFGNLSFRVVRGLSLNVSASTSLVRDQIYLPKEDLSDEEILLERRQLATDSRYRVSFGFSYTFGSIFNNIVNPRF
;
A
#
# COMPACT_ATOMS: atom_id res chain seq x y z
N MET A 1 -40.85 33.81 8.93
CA MET A 1 -40.40 33.27 10.23
C MET A 1 -39.34 32.22 9.92
N ARG A 2 -38.06 32.57 10.09
CA ARG A 2 -36.92 31.78 9.73
C ARG A 2 -36.47 31.00 10.98
N GLY A 3 -36.52 29.65 10.91
CA GLY A 3 -35.92 28.80 11.90
C GLY A 3 -34.48 28.48 11.47
N LYS A 4 -33.50 29.00 12.20
CA LYS A 4 -32.10 28.61 12.13
C LYS A 4 -31.96 27.26 12.81
N SER A 5 -31.55 26.25 12.08
CA SER A 5 -31.02 24.98 12.63
C SER A 5 -29.53 25.09 12.74
N ASP A 6 -29.05 25.34 13.95
CA ASP A 6 -27.62 25.24 14.31
C ASP A 6 -27.22 23.78 14.28
N VAL A 7 -26.47 23.37 13.26
CA VAL A 7 -25.76 22.07 13.23
C VAL A 7 -24.48 22.26 14.00
N CYS A 8 -24.45 21.80 15.26
CA CYS A 8 -23.25 21.66 16.07
C CYS A 8 -22.27 20.74 15.33
N ALA A 9 -21.18 21.32 14.86
CA ALA A 9 -19.98 20.58 14.45
C ALA A 9 -19.31 19.98 15.69
N GLY A 10 -19.67 18.74 16.01
CA GLY A 10 -18.99 17.94 17.04
C GLY A 10 -17.62 17.48 16.53
N LEU A 11 -16.59 18.27 16.83
CA LEU A 11 -15.20 17.82 16.78
C LEU A 11 -15.03 16.72 17.82
N VAL A 12 -15.00 15.46 17.38
CA VAL A 12 -14.60 14.35 18.23
C VAL A 12 -13.09 14.44 18.44
N TRP A 13 -12.72 15.04 19.55
CA TRP A 13 -11.37 14.93 20.13
C TRP A 13 -11.22 13.52 20.68
N VAL A 14 -10.54 12.64 19.95
CA VAL A 14 -10.00 11.42 20.56
C VAL A 14 -8.75 11.82 21.33
N ALA A 15 -8.95 12.22 22.57
CA ALA A 15 -7.88 12.37 23.54
C ALA A 15 -7.39 10.96 23.92
N LEU A 16 -6.24 10.56 23.40
CA LEU A 16 -5.48 9.43 23.93
C LEU A 16 -4.91 9.83 25.30
N THR A 17 -5.71 9.74 26.35
CA THR A 17 -5.20 9.72 27.72
C THR A 17 -4.79 8.29 28.07
N CYS A 18 -3.53 7.98 27.86
CA CYS A 18 -2.88 6.80 28.42
C CYS A 18 -2.66 7.02 29.90
N GLY A 19 -3.48 6.42 30.75
CA GLY A 19 -3.33 6.54 32.21
C GLY A 19 -4.42 5.81 32.98
N ALA A 20 -4.41 4.47 32.90
CA ALA A 20 -5.08 3.65 33.89
C ALA A 20 -4.24 2.40 34.12
N THR A 21 -3.43 2.43 35.18
CA THR A 21 -2.80 1.25 35.76
C THR A 21 -3.88 0.41 36.41
N VAL A 22 -4.41 -0.58 35.68
CA VAL A 22 -5.22 -1.64 36.27
C VAL A 22 -4.26 -2.76 36.62
N SER A 23 -3.85 -2.79 37.89
CA SER A 23 -3.16 -3.92 38.48
C SER A 23 -4.18 -5.08 38.64
N TRP A 24 -4.21 -5.97 37.69
CA TRP A 24 -4.83 -7.28 37.85
C TRP A 24 -3.74 -8.25 38.32
N ALA A 25 -3.74 -8.52 39.61
CA ALA A 25 -3.07 -9.69 40.15
C ALA A 25 -3.85 -10.93 39.68
N ALA A 26 -3.49 -11.45 38.51
CA ALA A 26 -3.91 -12.79 38.10
C ALA A 26 -2.88 -13.76 38.65
N SER A 27 -3.27 -14.54 39.63
CA SER A 27 -2.57 -15.75 40.05
C SER A 27 -2.32 -16.64 38.83
N ALA A 28 -1.05 -16.71 38.42
CA ALA A 28 -0.59 -17.67 37.44
C ALA A 28 -0.70 -19.07 38.04
N GLN A 29 -1.71 -19.82 37.69
CA GLN A 29 -1.63 -21.26 37.71
C GLN A 29 -0.71 -21.69 36.59
N GLN A 30 0.51 -22.06 36.94
CA GLN A 30 1.41 -22.83 36.11
C GLN A 30 0.81 -24.24 35.97
N ASP A 31 -0.03 -24.46 34.97
CA ASP A 31 -0.25 -25.79 34.45
C ASP A 31 0.95 -26.11 33.54
N GLY A 32 1.97 -26.69 34.18
CA GLY A 32 3.00 -27.44 33.50
C GLY A 32 2.39 -28.65 32.83
N GLN A 33 2.07 -28.53 31.54
CA GLN A 33 1.98 -29.67 30.65
C GLN A 33 3.25 -29.68 29.80
N ASP A 34 4.26 -30.35 30.33
CA ASP A 34 5.29 -30.98 29.51
C ASP A 34 4.59 -32.02 28.63
N ALA A 35 4.08 -31.54 27.48
CA ALA A 35 3.59 -32.43 26.44
C ALA A 35 4.79 -33.14 25.83
N ALA A 36 4.79 -34.44 25.96
CA ALA A 36 5.72 -35.44 25.50
C ALA A 36 6.53 -35.03 24.27
N ASP A 37 7.84 -34.99 24.44
CA ASP A 37 8.86 -34.91 23.40
C ASP A 37 8.81 -36.15 22.49
N GLY A 38 7.90 -36.15 21.50
CA GLY A 38 8.13 -36.85 20.24
C GLY A 38 9.10 -36.02 19.38
N PRO A 39 9.64 -36.51 18.27
CA PRO A 39 10.50 -35.75 17.39
C PRO A 39 9.71 -34.60 16.78
N ALA A 40 9.49 -33.58 17.57
CA ALA A 40 8.68 -32.41 17.21
C ALA A 40 9.47 -31.59 16.20
N GLY A 41 8.92 -31.45 15.01
CA GLY A 41 9.42 -30.53 13.99
C GLY A 41 9.55 -29.11 14.53
N LEU A 42 10.32 -28.27 13.88
CA LEU A 42 10.42 -26.85 14.19
C LEU A 42 9.06 -26.21 13.93
N ARG A 43 8.38 -25.70 14.96
CA ARG A 43 7.09 -25.03 14.82
C ARG A 43 7.27 -23.60 14.36
N VAL A 44 6.73 -23.27 13.19
CA VAL A 44 6.90 -21.98 12.53
C VAL A 44 5.55 -21.30 12.31
N PHE A 45 5.46 -20.05 12.71
CA PHE A 45 4.40 -19.16 12.28
C PHE A 45 4.90 -18.29 11.12
N LEU A 46 4.36 -18.53 9.92
CA LEU A 46 4.69 -17.78 8.73
C LEU A 46 3.71 -16.61 8.58
N ASP A 47 4.21 -15.42 8.79
CA ASP A 47 3.52 -14.17 8.70
C ASP A 47 3.94 -13.44 7.44
N CYS A 48 3.26 -13.69 6.36
CA CYS A 48 3.45 -12.99 5.13
C CYS A 48 2.09 -12.55 4.59
N GLY A 49 2.02 -11.32 4.11
CA GLY A 49 0.82 -10.70 3.58
C GLY A 49 0.29 -11.40 2.32
N ARG A 50 -0.10 -10.62 1.33
CA ARG A 50 -0.58 -11.12 0.03
C ARG A 50 0.56 -11.57 -0.88
N ASP A 51 1.78 -11.21 -0.53
CA ASP A 51 2.99 -11.38 -1.36
C ASP A 51 3.59 -12.79 -1.27
N CYS A 52 2.96 -13.69 -0.48
CA CYS A 52 3.42 -15.08 -0.32
C CYS A 52 2.36 -16.09 -0.75
N ASP A 53 2.72 -17.01 -1.61
CA ASP A 53 1.97 -18.24 -1.87
C ASP A 53 2.19 -19.26 -0.73
N ARG A 54 1.43 -19.11 0.36
CA ARG A 54 1.54 -19.96 1.55
C ARG A 54 1.36 -21.44 1.25
N ASP A 55 0.51 -21.78 0.28
CA ASP A 55 0.24 -23.16 -0.06
C ASP A 55 1.37 -23.78 -0.85
N TYR A 56 2.02 -22.99 -1.71
CA TYR A 56 3.26 -23.39 -2.34
C TYR A 56 4.36 -23.63 -1.32
N LEU A 57 4.58 -22.68 -0.40
CA LEU A 57 5.62 -22.79 0.62
C LEU A 57 5.43 -24.00 1.53
N ARG A 58 4.20 -24.34 1.90
CA ARG A 58 3.91 -25.55 2.70
C ARG A 58 4.20 -26.84 1.96
N ARG A 59 3.99 -26.87 0.65
CA ARG A 59 4.32 -28.05 -0.17
C ARG A 59 5.81 -28.20 -0.38
N GLU A 60 6.52 -27.08 -0.52
CA GLU A 60 7.95 -27.07 -0.81
C GLU A 60 8.83 -27.23 0.43
N ILE A 61 8.37 -26.81 1.59
CA ILE A 61 9.12 -26.83 2.84
C ILE A 61 8.35 -27.71 3.83
N THR A 62 8.60 -29.02 3.79
CA THR A 62 7.83 -30.03 4.54
C THR A 62 8.49 -30.48 5.85
N PHE A 63 9.73 -30.04 6.11
CA PHE A 63 10.50 -30.45 7.28
C PHE A 63 10.24 -29.58 8.54
N ILE A 64 9.29 -28.64 8.46
CA ILE A 64 8.85 -27.81 9.57
C ILE A 64 7.35 -27.98 9.81
N ASP A 65 6.90 -27.65 11.01
CA ASP A 65 5.49 -27.64 11.37
C ASP A 65 4.94 -26.20 11.31
N TYR A 66 4.06 -25.94 10.35
CA TYR A 66 3.39 -24.66 10.27
C TYR A 66 2.27 -24.56 11.29
N VAL A 67 2.31 -23.52 12.13
CA VAL A 67 1.27 -23.22 13.09
C VAL A 67 0.46 -22.01 12.70
N ARG A 68 -0.77 -21.92 13.19
CA ARG A 68 -1.72 -20.84 12.85
C ARG A 68 -1.60 -19.61 13.71
N ASP A 69 -0.99 -19.74 14.88
CA ASP A 69 -0.82 -18.62 15.81
C ASP A 69 0.64 -18.51 16.23
N ARG A 70 1.12 -17.30 16.35
CA ARG A 70 2.48 -16.99 16.78
C ARG A 70 2.82 -17.57 18.15
N ARG A 71 1.84 -17.67 19.04
CA ARG A 71 2.04 -18.18 20.40
C ARG A 71 2.33 -19.68 20.45
N ASP A 72 1.99 -20.41 19.40
CA ASP A 72 2.28 -21.83 19.26
C ASP A 72 3.62 -22.08 18.55
N ALA A 73 4.25 -21.04 18.02
CA ALA A 73 5.47 -21.13 17.26
C ALA A 73 6.73 -21.08 18.12
N GLN A 74 7.80 -21.65 17.59
CA GLN A 74 9.16 -21.50 18.08
C GLN A 74 9.95 -20.48 17.24
N VAL A 75 9.54 -20.28 16.00
CA VAL A 75 10.05 -19.24 15.13
C VAL A 75 8.89 -18.53 14.47
N HIS A 76 8.89 -17.20 14.50
CA HIS A 76 7.99 -16.36 13.77
C HIS A 76 8.74 -15.78 12.58
N VAL A 77 8.33 -16.10 11.37
CA VAL A 77 8.88 -15.50 10.16
C VAL A 77 7.96 -14.37 9.73
N LEU A 78 8.43 -13.14 9.81
CA LEU A 78 7.76 -11.96 9.30
C LEU A 78 8.37 -11.60 7.94
N VAL A 79 7.55 -11.66 6.89
CA VAL A 79 7.95 -11.26 5.54
C VAL A 79 7.36 -9.91 5.24
N THR A 80 8.22 -8.93 4.98
CA THR A 80 7.83 -7.58 4.56
C THR A 80 8.35 -7.33 3.15
N SER A 81 7.66 -6.48 2.39
CA SER A 81 8.05 -6.13 1.02
C SER A 81 8.18 -4.63 0.84
N GLN A 82 9.17 -4.23 0.05
CA GLN A 82 9.41 -2.84 -0.31
C GLN A 82 9.69 -2.74 -1.80
N GLY A 83 9.00 -1.83 -2.49
CA GLY A 83 9.26 -1.58 -3.91
C GLY A 83 10.65 -0.98 -4.11
N SER A 84 11.46 -1.60 -4.97
CA SER A 84 12.72 -1.06 -5.47
C SER A 84 12.53 -0.47 -6.87
N GLY A 85 13.52 0.23 -7.41
CA GLY A 85 13.45 0.78 -8.78
C GLY A 85 13.23 -0.31 -9.83
N GLY A 86 13.79 -1.50 -9.63
CA GLY A 86 13.76 -2.63 -10.59
C GLY A 86 12.79 -3.77 -10.25
N GLY A 87 12.14 -3.75 -9.09
CA GLY A 87 11.29 -4.86 -8.65
C GLY A 87 10.82 -4.70 -7.22
N THR A 88 10.80 -5.79 -6.47
CA THR A 88 10.42 -5.83 -5.07
C THR A 88 11.55 -6.45 -4.24
N GLU A 89 11.88 -5.83 -3.13
CA GLU A 89 12.76 -6.40 -2.13
C GLU A 89 11.92 -6.96 -0.99
N PHE A 90 12.09 -8.25 -0.70
CA PHE A 90 11.48 -8.94 0.42
C PHE A 90 12.48 -9.05 1.56
N THR A 91 12.09 -8.59 2.74
CA THR A 91 12.83 -8.81 3.98
C THR A 91 12.15 -9.92 4.78
N LEU A 92 12.89 -10.96 5.10
CA LEU A 92 12.43 -12.10 5.88
C LEU A 92 13.09 -12.04 7.27
N ASP A 93 12.35 -11.58 8.26
CA ASP A 93 12.77 -11.54 9.66
C ASP A 93 12.37 -12.84 10.37
N PHE A 94 13.33 -13.65 10.72
CA PHE A 94 13.14 -14.85 11.54
C PHE A 94 13.30 -14.47 13.00
N ILE A 95 12.23 -14.46 13.73
CA ILE A 95 12.16 -14.03 15.14
C ILE A 95 12.06 -15.28 16.02
N GLY A 96 13.10 -15.55 16.81
CA GLY A 96 13.13 -16.65 17.74
C GLY A 96 12.11 -16.47 18.90
N LEU A 97 11.36 -17.53 19.22
CA LEU A 97 10.38 -17.55 20.29
C LEU A 97 10.65 -18.71 21.26
N GLY A 98 10.21 -18.58 22.50
CA GLY A 98 10.42 -19.61 23.52
C GLY A 98 11.90 -19.93 23.72
N ARG A 99 12.31 -21.17 23.41
CA ARG A 99 13.72 -21.60 23.55
C ARG A 99 14.71 -20.87 22.62
N PHE A 100 14.20 -20.29 21.52
CA PHE A 100 15.01 -19.53 20.57
C PHE A 100 14.90 -18.00 20.81
N ALA A 101 14.31 -17.55 21.91
CA ALA A 101 14.16 -16.13 22.18
C ALA A 101 15.50 -15.37 22.16
N GLY A 102 15.56 -14.31 21.37
CA GLY A 102 16.78 -13.53 21.16
C GLY A 102 17.73 -14.05 20.06
N ASN A 103 17.39 -15.18 19.45
CA ASN A 103 18.11 -15.71 18.29
C ASN A 103 17.33 -15.31 17.02
N ASP A 104 17.56 -14.06 16.58
CA ASP A 104 16.86 -13.49 15.43
C ASP A 104 17.81 -13.40 14.24
N VAL A 105 17.31 -13.75 13.05
CA VAL A 105 18.07 -13.72 11.80
C VAL A 105 17.27 -12.99 10.74
N ARG A 106 17.93 -12.20 9.90
CA ARG A 106 17.33 -11.51 8.76
C ARG A 106 17.96 -11.98 7.46
N HIS A 107 17.12 -12.26 6.50
CA HIS A 107 17.49 -12.51 5.11
C HIS A 107 16.72 -11.61 4.17
N MET A 108 17.26 -11.37 2.98
CA MET A 108 16.64 -10.55 1.95
C MET A 108 16.57 -11.36 0.65
N TYR A 109 15.52 -11.10 -0.11
CA TYR A 109 15.33 -11.61 -1.46
C TYR A 109 14.86 -10.48 -2.37
N SER A 110 15.54 -10.27 -3.48
CA SER A 110 15.15 -9.27 -4.47
C SER A 110 14.55 -9.96 -5.68
N GLU A 111 13.35 -9.57 -6.02
CA GLU A 111 12.60 -9.97 -7.20
C GLU A 111 12.76 -8.91 -8.27
N SER A 112 12.99 -9.33 -9.51
CA SER A 112 12.88 -8.44 -10.67
C SER A 112 11.41 -8.24 -11.03
N ARG A 113 11.05 -7.07 -11.54
CA ARG A 113 9.69 -6.78 -12.03
C ARG A 113 9.24 -7.67 -13.18
N THR A 114 10.19 -8.35 -13.84
CA THR A 114 9.95 -9.29 -14.94
C THR A 114 9.85 -10.74 -14.47
N ASP A 115 10.12 -11.00 -13.18
CA ASP A 115 9.99 -12.35 -12.64
C ASP A 115 8.53 -12.77 -12.63
N THR A 116 8.31 -14.02 -12.90
CA THR A 116 7.00 -14.63 -12.78
C THR A 116 6.66 -14.94 -11.33
N ASP A 117 5.39 -15.04 -10.99
CA ASP A 117 4.95 -15.45 -9.65
C ASP A 117 5.63 -16.77 -9.19
N ASN A 118 5.96 -17.66 -10.16
CA ASN A 118 6.64 -18.90 -9.87
C ASN A 118 8.11 -18.70 -9.48
N GLU A 119 8.82 -17.79 -10.12
CA GLU A 119 10.22 -17.45 -9.80
C GLU A 119 10.28 -16.76 -8.45
N THR A 120 9.39 -15.81 -8.18
CA THR A 120 9.28 -15.11 -6.90
C THR A 120 9.03 -16.06 -5.75
N ARG A 121 7.99 -16.92 -5.83
CA ARG A 121 7.69 -17.86 -4.74
C ARG A 121 8.78 -18.91 -4.54
N ALA A 122 9.48 -19.34 -5.61
CA ALA A 122 10.60 -20.25 -5.53
C ALA A 122 11.81 -19.60 -4.85
N GLY A 123 12.10 -18.33 -5.16
CA GLY A 123 13.13 -17.53 -4.51
C GLY A 123 12.87 -17.35 -3.02
N ILE A 124 11.67 -16.97 -2.64
CA ILE A 124 11.25 -16.86 -1.23
C ILE A 124 11.40 -18.21 -0.52
N ALA A 125 10.97 -19.31 -1.14
CA ALA A 125 11.12 -20.65 -0.56
C ALA A 125 12.60 -21.03 -0.32
N GLN A 126 13.47 -20.63 -1.23
CA GLN A 126 14.91 -20.88 -1.09
C GLN A 126 15.50 -20.10 0.11
N VAL A 127 15.15 -18.83 0.25
CA VAL A 127 15.60 -18.01 1.38
C VAL A 127 15.05 -18.53 2.70
N LEU A 128 13.79 -18.97 2.71
CA LEU A 128 13.17 -19.59 3.90
C LEU A 128 13.91 -20.87 4.31
N ARG A 129 14.26 -21.75 3.37
CA ARG A 129 15.05 -22.95 3.66
C ARG A 129 16.39 -22.62 4.33
N VAL A 130 17.09 -21.60 3.81
CA VAL A 130 18.38 -21.16 4.38
C VAL A 130 18.17 -20.60 5.80
N GLY A 131 17.17 -19.76 6.02
CA GLY A 131 16.87 -19.18 7.32
C GLY A 131 16.47 -20.22 8.37
N PHE A 132 15.71 -21.24 7.98
CA PHE A 132 15.35 -22.33 8.90
C PHE A 132 16.52 -23.21 9.31
N LEU A 133 17.54 -23.37 8.49
CA LEU A 133 18.74 -24.13 8.85
C LEU A 133 19.38 -23.61 10.14
N HIS A 134 19.36 -22.30 10.35
CA HIS A 134 19.87 -21.65 11.54
C HIS A 134 19.26 -22.21 12.84
N TYR A 135 17.95 -22.49 12.84
CA TYR A 135 17.23 -23.02 13.99
C TYR A 135 17.25 -24.55 14.06
N ILE A 136 17.24 -25.21 12.89
CA ILE A 136 17.19 -26.68 12.81
C ILE A 136 18.48 -27.30 13.32
N ILE A 137 19.63 -26.67 13.13
CA ILE A 137 20.93 -27.12 13.64
C ILE A 137 20.87 -27.35 15.17
N GLU A 138 20.06 -26.61 15.89
CA GLU A 138 19.86 -26.74 17.32
C GLU A 138 18.76 -27.76 17.71
N THR A 139 18.23 -28.51 16.75
CA THR A 139 17.16 -29.49 16.97
C THR A 139 17.61 -30.92 16.60
N PRO A 140 16.91 -31.95 17.07
CA PRO A 140 17.18 -33.33 16.61
C PRO A 140 17.03 -33.55 15.10
N LEU A 141 16.34 -32.66 14.39
CA LEU A 141 16.21 -32.67 12.93
C LEU A 141 17.54 -32.41 12.20
N ALA A 142 18.55 -31.84 12.86
CA ALA A 142 19.86 -31.59 12.27
C ALA A 142 20.50 -32.84 11.64
N THR A 143 20.26 -34.00 12.26
CA THR A 143 20.79 -35.29 11.78
C THR A 143 20.05 -35.87 10.59
N GLN A 144 18.91 -35.31 10.23
CA GLN A 144 18.06 -35.78 9.12
C GLN A 144 18.17 -34.91 7.87
N ILE A 145 18.92 -33.80 7.94
CA ILE A 145 19.09 -32.89 6.83
C ILE A 145 20.39 -33.16 6.11
N GLU A 146 20.30 -33.53 4.84
CA GLU A 146 21.43 -33.56 3.92
C GLU A 146 21.50 -32.23 3.18
N ILE A 147 22.61 -31.49 3.37
CA ILE A 147 22.88 -30.26 2.63
C ILE A 147 23.63 -30.64 1.36
N GLY A 148 22.91 -30.72 0.24
CA GLY A 148 23.49 -30.89 -1.08
C GLY A 148 23.57 -29.56 -1.83
N THR A 149 24.63 -29.32 -2.58
CA THR A 149 24.66 -28.29 -3.60
C THR A 149 23.77 -28.75 -4.76
N ALA A 150 22.69 -28.03 -5.06
CA ALA A 150 21.92 -28.27 -6.27
C ALA A 150 22.90 -28.24 -7.46
N GLN A 151 23.03 -29.36 -8.17
CA GLN A 151 23.70 -29.32 -9.46
C GLN A 151 22.96 -28.33 -10.31
N GLN A 152 23.63 -27.25 -10.71
CA GLN A 152 23.10 -26.27 -11.63
C GLN A 152 22.51 -27.01 -12.82
N GLN A 153 21.18 -27.03 -12.92
CA GLN A 153 20.52 -27.31 -14.19
C GLN A 153 21.02 -26.22 -15.14
N SER A 154 21.84 -26.66 -16.08
CA SER A 154 22.47 -25.85 -17.10
C SER A 154 21.42 -25.00 -17.83
N GLY A 155 21.41 -23.71 -17.53
CA GLY A 155 20.53 -22.76 -18.21
C GLY A 155 20.47 -21.36 -17.60
N ALA A 156 20.50 -21.24 -16.29
CA ALA A 156 20.54 -19.92 -15.65
C ALA A 156 21.96 -19.58 -15.22
N ARG A 157 22.74 -19.01 -16.10
CA ARG A 157 23.82 -18.12 -15.69
C ARG A 157 23.13 -16.91 -15.06
N SER A 158 23.02 -16.87 -13.74
CA SER A 158 22.94 -15.59 -13.06
C SER A 158 24.27 -14.89 -13.33
N VAL A 159 24.33 -14.12 -14.38
CA VAL A 159 25.33 -13.08 -14.52
C VAL A 159 25.02 -12.15 -13.37
N MET A 160 25.78 -12.22 -12.28
CA MET A 160 25.78 -11.17 -11.26
C MET A 160 26.34 -9.92 -11.97
N VAL A 161 25.45 -9.18 -12.61
CA VAL A 161 25.78 -7.83 -13.06
C VAL A 161 25.97 -7.04 -11.77
N GLN A 162 27.20 -6.57 -11.55
CA GLN A 162 27.48 -5.69 -10.43
C GLN A 162 26.66 -4.42 -10.64
N PRO A 163 26.09 -3.78 -9.57
CA PRO A 163 25.33 -2.56 -9.73
C PRO A 163 26.07 -1.46 -10.48
N GLU A 164 27.41 -1.45 -10.42
CA GLU A 164 28.28 -0.52 -11.11
C GLU A 164 28.36 -0.77 -12.64
N ASP A 165 27.95 -1.95 -13.10
CA ASP A 165 27.98 -2.36 -14.51
C ASP A 165 26.57 -2.28 -15.16
N ASP A 166 25.57 -1.71 -14.47
CA ASP A 166 24.22 -1.56 -15.00
C ASP A 166 24.18 -0.56 -16.15
N PRO A 167 23.95 -1.00 -17.42
CA PRO A 167 23.93 -0.10 -18.58
C PRO A 167 22.78 0.91 -18.57
N TRP A 168 21.78 0.70 -17.71
CA TRP A 168 20.61 1.55 -17.56
C TRP A 168 20.73 2.56 -16.42
N ASP A 169 21.81 2.53 -15.65
CA ASP A 169 22.04 3.40 -14.48
C ASP A 169 20.82 3.46 -13.54
N PHE A 170 20.28 2.28 -13.18
CA PHE A 170 19.11 2.08 -12.34
C PHE A 170 17.78 2.64 -12.89
N TRP A 171 17.73 3.02 -14.17
CA TRP A 171 16.47 3.40 -14.81
C TRP A 171 15.64 2.18 -15.17
N VAL A 172 14.36 2.21 -14.79
CA VAL A 172 13.36 1.20 -15.12
C VAL A 172 12.20 1.85 -15.84
N TYR A 173 11.94 1.39 -17.06
CA TYR A 173 10.85 1.85 -17.90
C TYR A 173 9.74 0.80 -17.93
N ARG A 174 8.49 1.25 -17.87
CA ARG A 174 7.33 0.38 -17.98
C ARG A 174 6.31 0.99 -18.94
N VAL A 175 5.73 0.14 -19.77
CA VAL A 175 4.57 0.48 -20.61
C VAL A 175 3.48 -0.54 -20.29
N SER A 176 2.29 -0.08 -20.01
CA SER A 176 1.13 -0.94 -19.73
C SER A 176 -0.12 -0.42 -20.40
N GLY A 177 -1.03 -1.31 -20.74
CA GLY A 177 -2.31 -0.97 -21.33
C GLY A 177 -3.38 -1.99 -20.97
N ASN A 178 -4.59 -1.53 -20.78
CA ASN A 178 -5.75 -2.35 -20.51
C ASN A 178 -6.94 -1.89 -21.34
N VAL A 179 -7.64 -2.84 -21.93
CA VAL A 179 -8.88 -2.61 -22.68
C VAL A 179 -9.97 -3.45 -22.03
N ARG A 180 -11.09 -2.83 -21.70
CA ARG A 180 -12.27 -3.51 -21.18
C ARG A 180 -13.49 -3.06 -21.97
N ALA A 181 -14.30 -4.02 -22.40
CA ALA A 181 -15.60 -3.76 -22.99
C ALA A 181 -16.64 -4.64 -22.30
N SER A 182 -17.79 -4.07 -22.00
CA SER A 182 -18.96 -4.78 -21.48
C SER A 182 -20.21 -4.24 -22.14
N GLY A 183 -21.23 -5.07 -22.32
CA GLY A 183 -22.48 -4.68 -22.96
C GLY A 183 -23.65 -5.47 -22.40
N GLU A 184 -24.76 -4.77 -22.27
CA GLU A 184 -26.08 -5.24 -21.93
C GLU A 184 -27.07 -4.67 -22.95
N ASP A 185 -28.35 -5.09 -22.91
CA ASP A 185 -29.36 -4.64 -23.87
C ASP A 185 -29.53 -3.12 -23.94
N ILE A 186 -29.33 -2.42 -22.80
CA ILE A 186 -29.55 -0.97 -22.68
C ILE A 186 -28.27 -0.17 -22.47
N ARG A 187 -27.10 -0.82 -22.26
CA ARG A 187 -25.86 -0.13 -21.95
C ARG A 187 -24.65 -0.85 -22.55
N THR A 188 -23.76 -0.05 -23.12
CA THR A 188 -22.43 -0.52 -23.59
C THR A 188 -21.38 0.39 -22.96
N ASP A 189 -20.39 -0.22 -22.29
CA ASP A 189 -19.25 0.48 -21.71
C ASP A 189 -17.95 0.04 -22.39
N ARG A 190 -17.09 0.99 -22.73
CA ARG A 190 -15.76 0.77 -23.31
C ARG A 190 -14.75 1.60 -22.51
N ASN A 191 -13.71 0.93 -22.03
CA ASN A 191 -12.67 1.58 -21.23
C ASN A 191 -11.30 1.24 -21.82
N PHE A 192 -10.51 2.24 -22.12
CA PHE A 192 -9.12 2.15 -22.54
C PHE A 192 -8.26 2.88 -21.51
N ASN A 193 -7.26 2.19 -20.99
CA ASN A 193 -6.31 2.79 -20.05
C ASN A 193 -4.90 2.43 -20.51
N GLY A 194 -3.99 3.39 -20.45
CA GLY A 194 -2.59 3.20 -20.78
C GLY A 194 -1.70 3.99 -19.83
N ALA A 195 -0.54 3.43 -19.50
CA ALA A 195 0.44 4.12 -18.69
C ALA A 195 1.86 3.85 -19.19
N VAL A 196 2.70 4.86 -19.05
CA VAL A 196 4.14 4.77 -19.30
C VAL A 196 4.85 5.37 -18.09
N SER A 197 5.77 4.63 -17.49
CA SER A 197 6.56 5.15 -16.37
C SER A 197 8.05 4.99 -16.60
N ALA A 198 8.82 5.91 -16.00
CA ALA A 198 10.26 5.89 -15.91
C ALA A 198 10.68 6.19 -14.49
N ASN A 199 11.32 5.23 -13.84
CA ASN A 199 11.68 5.31 -12.44
C ASN A 199 13.17 5.04 -12.27
N ARG A 200 13.82 5.79 -11.38
CA ARG A 200 15.20 5.57 -10.97
C ARG A 200 15.29 5.66 -9.45
N THR A 201 15.86 4.65 -8.83
CA THR A 201 16.05 4.62 -7.38
C THR A 201 17.51 4.27 -7.08
N THR A 202 18.19 5.17 -6.40
CA THR A 202 19.54 5.00 -5.88
C THR A 202 19.58 5.38 -4.41
N ALA A 203 20.72 5.23 -3.74
CA ALA A 203 20.86 5.65 -2.34
C ALA A 203 20.59 7.16 -2.14
N ASP A 204 20.95 7.98 -3.13
CA ASP A 204 20.88 9.44 -3.05
C ASP A 204 19.64 10.05 -3.72
N TRP A 205 19.05 9.35 -4.71
CA TRP A 205 18.01 9.90 -5.55
C TRP A 205 16.88 8.92 -5.77
N ILE A 206 15.66 9.43 -5.67
CA ILE A 206 14.44 8.77 -6.16
C ILE A 206 13.83 9.67 -7.23
N ILE A 207 13.73 9.18 -8.46
CA ILE A 207 13.07 9.85 -9.56
C ILE A 207 11.93 8.98 -10.02
N ARG A 208 10.73 9.52 -10.05
CA ARG A 208 9.53 8.83 -10.54
C ARG A 208 8.85 9.72 -11.56
N THR A 209 8.50 9.15 -12.68
CA THR A 209 7.73 9.83 -13.72
C THR A 209 6.72 8.84 -14.27
N GLU A 210 5.47 9.25 -14.35
CA GLU A 210 4.40 8.41 -14.86
C GLU A 210 3.44 9.25 -15.72
N PHE A 211 3.17 8.77 -16.91
CA PHE A 211 2.10 9.27 -17.77
C PHE A 211 0.98 8.25 -17.77
N GLU A 212 -0.22 8.68 -17.46
CA GLU A 212 -1.43 7.87 -17.53
C GLU A 212 -2.44 8.50 -18.47
N GLY A 213 -3.13 7.67 -19.26
CA GLY A 213 -4.24 8.09 -20.09
C GLY A 213 -5.43 7.16 -19.96
N SER A 214 -6.62 7.71 -19.85
CA SER A 214 -7.85 6.94 -19.84
C SER A 214 -8.91 7.53 -20.77
N TYR A 215 -9.63 6.64 -21.46
CA TYR A 215 -10.79 6.94 -22.27
C TYR A 215 -11.92 6.01 -21.84
N ASN A 216 -13.01 6.59 -21.39
CA ASN A 216 -14.19 5.85 -20.93
C ASN A 216 -15.39 6.33 -21.75
N GLU A 217 -16.01 5.42 -22.48
CA GLU A 217 -17.23 5.65 -23.25
C GLU A 217 -18.35 4.76 -22.70
N SER A 218 -19.48 5.37 -22.38
CA SER A 218 -20.69 4.67 -21.97
C SER A 218 -21.84 5.12 -22.85
N VAL A 219 -22.43 4.19 -23.58
CA VAL A 219 -23.62 4.42 -24.41
C VAL A 219 -24.81 3.78 -23.72
N THR A 220 -25.82 4.57 -23.41
CA THR A 220 -27.06 4.10 -22.75
C THR A 220 -28.25 4.39 -23.66
N ALA A 221 -29.01 3.36 -24.00
CA ALA A 221 -30.23 3.48 -24.78
C ALA A 221 -31.37 4.02 -23.87
N LEU A 222 -31.80 5.23 -24.11
CA LEU A 222 -32.93 5.84 -23.44
C LEU A 222 -34.19 5.87 -24.33
N SER A 223 -35.35 6.10 -23.77
CA SER A 223 -36.61 6.21 -24.56
C SER A 223 -36.57 7.38 -25.55
N THR A 224 -35.69 8.35 -25.34
CA THR A 224 -35.48 9.54 -26.17
C THR A 224 -34.38 9.40 -27.22
N GLY A 225 -33.63 8.28 -27.21
CA GLY A 225 -32.49 7.98 -28.07
C GLY A 225 -31.25 7.56 -27.26
N ASP A 226 -30.17 7.22 -27.96
CA ASP A 226 -28.93 6.83 -27.30
C ASP A 226 -28.23 8.05 -26.66
N PHE A 227 -27.89 7.91 -25.40
CA PHE A 227 -27.06 8.89 -24.67
C PHE A 227 -25.63 8.36 -24.59
N THR A 228 -24.68 9.14 -25.13
CA THR A 228 -23.25 8.81 -25.09
C THR A 228 -22.55 9.72 -24.08
N ASN A 229 -21.90 9.11 -23.09
CA ASN A 229 -21.05 9.78 -22.12
C ASN A 229 -19.59 9.38 -22.38
N ILE A 230 -18.76 10.37 -22.71
CA ILE A 230 -17.32 10.19 -22.93
C ILE A 230 -16.59 10.94 -21.83
N ARG A 231 -15.70 10.24 -21.13
CA ARG A 231 -14.79 10.81 -20.15
C ARG A 231 -13.36 10.50 -20.53
N THR A 232 -12.56 11.55 -20.68
CA THR A 232 -11.13 11.43 -20.94
C THR A 232 -10.35 12.04 -19.79
N ARG A 233 -9.20 11.42 -19.50
CA ARG A 233 -8.25 11.92 -18.53
C ARG A 233 -6.83 11.61 -19.00
N TYR A 234 -5.95 12.57 -18.87
CA TYR A 234 -4.51 12.44 -19.11
C TYR A 234 -3.79 13.07 -17.94
N ASP A 235 -2.82 12.36 -17.37
CA ASP A 235 -1.99 12.84 -16.28
C ASP A 235 -0.53 12.49 -16.56
N LEU A 236 0.34 13.46 -16.36
CA LEU A 236 1.79 13.27 -16.32
C LEU A 236 2.26 13.76 -14.95
N ASP A 237 2.71 12.83 -14.13
CA ASP A 237 3.24 13.10 -12.80
C ASP A 237 4.75 12.89 -12.78
N GLY A 238 5.45 13.75 -12.06
CA GLY A 238 6.88 13.66 -11.87
C GLY A 238 7.28 14.05 -10.45
N GLN A 239 8.16 13.27 -9.84
CA GLN A 239 8.71 13.55 -8.53
C GLN A 239 10.20 13.25 -8.52
N VAL A 240 10.97 14.17 -7.99
CA VAL A 240 12.40 14.00 -7.71
C VAL A 240 12.63 14.22 -6.23
N VAL A 241 13.17 13.22 -5.55
CA VAL A 241 13.55 13.30 -4.14
C VAL A 241 15.06 13.10 -4.04
N LYS A 242 15.72 14.02 -3.37
CA LYS A 242 17.14 13.91 -3.01
C LYS A 242 17.26 13.58 -1.53
N THR A 243 17.91 12.48 -1.21
CA THR A 243 18.26 12.11 0.16
C THR A 243 19.31 13.10 0.72
N LEU A 244 19.00 13.75 1.85
CA LEU A 244 19.89 14.69 2.55
C LEU A 244 20.47 14.10 3.85
N GLY A 245 20.23 12.82 4.11
CA GLY A 245 20.67 12.09 5.28
C GLY A 245 19.63 11.06 5.72
N GLU A 246 19.76 10.51 6.90
CA GLU A 246 18.90 9.41 7.39
C GLU A 246 17.44 9.81 7.65
N HIS A 247 17.15 11.11 7.79
CA HIS A 247 15.84 11.63 8.16
C HIS A 247 15.26 12.65 7.19
N TRP A 248 16.08 13.28 6.33
CA TRP A 248 15.64 14.41 5.52
C TRP A 248 15.73 14.10 4.02
N GLY A 249 14.74 14.57 3.28
CA GLY A 249 14.72 14.59 1.82
C GLY A 249 14.28 15.95 1.28
N ALA A 250 14.87 16.36 0.15
CA ALA A 250 14.38 17.50 -0.62
C ALA A 250 13.52 16.96 -1.77
N ILE A 251 12.35 17.54 -1.98
CA ILE A 251 11.37 17.12 -2.98
C ILE A 251 11.19 18.21 -4.03
N ILE A 252 11.03 17.80 -5.28
CA ILE A 252 10.40 18.60 -6.31
C ILE A 252 9.34 17.71 -6.95
N ALA A 253 8.08 18.07 -6.79
CA ALA A 253 6.95 17.42 -7.43
C ALA A 253 6.37 18.31 -8.52
N GLY A 254 5.87 17.71 -9.59
CA GLY A 254 5.16 18.40 -10.64
C GLY A 254 4.17 17.49 -11.31
N SER A 255 3.05 18.05 -11.73
CA SER A 255 2.04 17.34 -12.51
C SER A 255 1.50 18.19 -13.63
N MET A 256 1.06 17.52 -14.69
CA MET A 256 0.31 18.11 -15.78
C MET A 256 -0.81 17.16 -16.16
N GLY A 257 -2.05 17.67 -16.22
CA GLY A 257 -3.20 16.84 -16.52
C GLY A 257 -4.31 17.58 -17.26
N ALA A 258 -5.26 16.77 -17.76
CA ALA A 258 -6.53 17.22 -18.34
C ALA A 258 -7.61 16.22 -17.96
N SER A 259 -8.83 16.68 -17.71
CA SER A 259 -9.96 15.83 -17.34
C SER A 259 -11.29 16.46 -17.67
N THR A 260 -12.03 15.84 -18.59
CA THR A 260 -13.40 16.29 -18.92
C THR A 260 -14.34 16.17 -17.72
N PHE A 261 -14.10 15.21 -16.82
CA PHE A 261 -14.92 15.04 -15.61
C PHE A 261 -14.70 16.19 -14.61
N LEU A 262 -13.48 16.75 -14.55
CA LEU A 262 -13.13 17.86 -13.66
C LEU A 262 -13.24 19.23 -14.33
N ASN A 263 -13.82 19.31 -15.54
CA ASN A 263 -13.88 20.57 -16.29
C ASN A 263 -12.48 21.19 -16.52
N GLN A 264 -11.44 20.36 -16.67
CA GLN A 264 -10.05 20.79 -16.79
C GLN A 264 -9.50 20.45 -18.18
N ASP A 265 -9.31 21.45 -19.03
CA ASP A 265 -8.57 21.32 -20.29
C ASP A 265 -7.06 21.17 -20.03
N ARG A 266 -6.57 21.84 -18.98
CA ARG A 266 -5.20 21.72 -18.49
C ARG A 266 -5.11 22.07 -17.01
N ASN A 267 -4.37 21.23 -16.29
CA ASN A 267 -3.88 21.51 -14.93
C ASN A 267 -2.36 21.32 -14.93
N LEU A 268 -1.61 22.32 -14.51
CA LEU A 268 -0.17 22.28 -14.33
C LEU A 268 0.19 22.66 -12.92
N GLN A 269 0.97 21.80 -12.23
CA GLN A 269 1.41 22.03 -10.86
C GLN A 269 2.92 21.83 -10.74
N VAL A 270 3.59 22.69 -9.97
CA VAL A 270 4.99 22.53 -9.60
C VAL A 270 5.16 22.92 -8.12
N GLN A 271 5.66 21.99 -7.33
CA GLN A 271 5.78 22.14 -5.87
C GLN A 271 7.15 21.63 -5.40
N PRO A 272 8.11 22.51 -5.09
CA PRO A 272 9.25 22.17 -4.27
C PRO A 272 8.82 21.95 -2.81
N GLY A 273 9.55 21.08 -2.11
CA GLY A 273 9.23 20.72 -0.74
C GLY A 273 10.35 20.03 0.00
N ILE A 274 10.05 19.65 1.21
CA ILE A 274 10.92 18.88 2.08
C ILE A 274 10.13 17.76 2.74
N GLU A 275 10.81 16.65 3.02
CA GLU A 275 10.27 15.58 3.84
C GLU A 275 11.18 15.29 5.05
N PHE A 276 10.55 14.87 6.12
CA PHE A 276 11.21 14.43 7.33
C PHE A 276 10.68 13.06 7.74
N ASN A 277 11.57 12.07 7.85
CA ASN A 277 11.29 10.77 8.42
C ASN A 277 11.64 10.75 9.91
N VAL A 278 10.65 10.48 10.75
CA VAL A 278 10.85 10.36 12.21
C VAL A 278 11.74 9.17 12.54
N PHE A 279 11.59 8.08 11.80
CA PHE A 279 12.45 6.90 11.89
C PHE A 279 13.51 6.93 10.79
N PRO A 280 14.72 6.40 11.02
CA PRO A 280 15.74 6.29 9.97
C PRO A 280 15.22 5.49 8.77
N TYR A 281 15.64 5.84 7.55
CA TYR A 281 15.25 5.09 6.33
C TYR A 281 15.59 3.60 6.38
N SER A 282 16.62 3.21 7.12
CA SER A 282 16.99 1.80 7.34
C SER A 282 15.92 0.97 8.06
N GLU A 283 14.97 1.61 8.73
CA GLU A 283 13.86 0.94 9.41
C GLU A 283 12.55 0.93 8.59
N SER A 284 12.55 1.51 7.39
CA SER A 284 11.33 1.76 6.59
C SER A 284 10.55 0.49 6.23
N SER A 285 11.20 -0.68 6.16
CA SER A 285 10.53 -1.97 5.95
C SER A 285 9.66 -2.41 7.14
N ARG A 286 9.92 -1.88 8.34
CA ARG A 286 9.20 -2.22 9.59
C ARG A 286 8.35 -1.10 10.14
N ARG A 287 8.81 0.13 9.99
CA ARG A 287 8.10 1.34 10.41
C ARG A 287 8.63 2.56 9.68
N SER A 288 7.74 3.41 9.26
CA SER A 288 8.07 4.75 8.77
C SER A 288 7.02 5.74 9.23
N LEU A 289 7.44 6.94 9.56
CA LEU A 289 6.58 8.09 9.77
C LEU A 289 7.21 9.26 9.03
N THR A 290 6.67 9.53 7.85
CA THR A 290 7.15 10.59 6.96
C THR A 290 6.20 11.76 7.03
N VAL A 291 6.73 12.96 7.20
CA VAL A 291 5.99 14.21 7.10
C VAL A 291 6.60 15.03 5.98
N SER A 292 5.83 15.39 4.97
CA SER A 292 6.25 16.28 3.89
C SER A 292 5.49 17.60 3.93
N TYR A 293 6.18 18.65 3.50
CA TYR A 293 5.61 19.97 3.22
C TYR A 293 6.07 20.42 1.84
N GLU A 294 5.10 20.70 0.99
CA GLU A 294 5.32 21.15 -0.38
C GLU A 294 4.55 22.45 -0.60
N ALA A 295 5.14 23.40 -1.33
CA ALA A 295 4.46 24.64 -1.70
C ALA A 295 4.92 25.08 -3.08
N GLY A 296 3.96 25.59 -3.87
CA GLY A 296 4.27 25.97 -5.25
C GLY A 296 3.11 26.70 -5.92
N ILE A 297 2.97 26.45 -7.19
CA ILE A 297 1.95 27.09 -8.03
C ILE A 297 1.17 26.02 -8.79
N GLU A 298 -0.13 26.28 -8.97
CA GLU A 298 -1.04 25.54 -9.82
C GLU A 298 -1.66 26.47 -10.86
N SER A 299 -1.66 26.04 -12.12
CA SER A 299 -2.25 26.77 -13.24
C SER A 299 -3.31 25.91 -13.92
N PHE A 300 -4.53 26.40 -13.93
CA PHE A 300 -5.69 25.74 -14.51
C PHE A 300 -6.15 26.47 -15.77
N ALA A 301 -6.54 25.70 -16.80
CA ALA A 301 -7.40 26.11 -17.89
C ALA A 301 -8.62 25.19 -17.89
N TYR A 302 -9.80 25.77 -18.00
CA TYR A 302 -11.08 25.06 -17.90
C TYR A 302 -11.75 24.95 -19.27
N GLU A 303 -12.48 23.85 -19.51
CA GLU A 303 -13.29 23.66 -20.72
C GLU A 303 -14.46 24.66 -20.75
N GLU A 304 -15.08 24.90 -19.61
CA GLU A 304 -16.22 25.81 -19.43
C GLU A 304 -15.97 26.77 -18.27
N PRO A 305 -16.60 27.96 -18.28
CA PRO A 305 -16.49 28.90 -17.16
C PRO A 305 -16.86 28.24 -15.83
N THR A 306 -16.02 28.41 -14.82
CA THR A 306 -16.30 27.91 -13.47
C THR A 306 -17.39 28.75 -12.79
N ILE A 307 -17.89 28.25 -11.63
CA ILE A 307 -18.81 28.99 -10.75
C ILE A 307 -18.25 30.35 -10.30
N PHE A 308 -16.96 30.61 -10.49
CA PHE A 308 -16.32 31.90 -10.24
C PHE A 308 -16.08 32.75 -11.51
N ASP A 309 -16.71 32.39 -12.63
CA ASP A 309 -16.55 33.03 -13.95
C ASP A 309 -15.09 33.04 -14.44
N ARG A 310 -14.37 31.93 -14.20
CA ARG A 310 -12.98 31.77 -14.62
C ARG A 310 -12.88 30.72 -15.71
N LEU A 311 -12.12 31.02 -16.78
CA LEU A 311 -11.65 30.06 -17.80
C LEU A 311 -10.21 29.65 -17.57
N GLU A 312 -9.43 30.52 -16.92
CA GLU A 312 -8.05 30.26 -16.55
C GLU A 312 -7.76 30.89 -15.20
N GLN A 313 -6.89 30.24 -14.42
CA GLN A 313 -6.35 30.85 -13.22
C GLN A 313 -5.02 30.19 -12.81
N THR A 314 -4.18 30.99 -12.16
CA THR A 314 -2.96 30.51 -11.55
C THR A 314 -2.96 30.91 -10.08
N VAL A 315 -2.75 29.94 -9.20
CA VAL A 315 -2.87 30.11 -7.75
C VAL A 315 -1.66 29.50 -7.05
N PRO A 316 -1.17 30.14 -5.99
CA PRO A 316 -0.18 29.52 -5.14
C PRO A 316 -0.87 28.50 -4.21
N SER A 317 -0.28 27.31 -4.11
CA SER A 317 -0.81 26.21 -3.29
C SER A 317 0.22 25.66 -2.34
N GLN A 318 -0.25 24.95 -1.33
CA GLN A 318 0.58 24.21 -0.40
C GLN A 318 -0.06 22.87 -0.04
N GLU A 319 0.79 21.92 0.29
CA GLU A 319 0.38 20.61 0.79
C GLU A 319 1.22 20.19 1.99
N ILE A 320 0.56 19.61 2.99
CA ILE A 320 1.21 18.92 4.11
C ILE A 320 0.68 17.49 4.08
N GLN A 321 1.58 16.52 4.07
CA GLN A 321 1.21 15.12 4.16
C GLN A 321 1.98 14.45 5.29
N ALA A 322 1.29 13.62 6.07
CA ALA A 322 1.89 12.72 7.04
C ALA A 322 1.49 11.28 6.72
N THR A 323 2.45 10.39 6.60
CA THR A 323 2.22 8.97 6.32
C THR A 323 2.94 8.13 7.37
N LEU A 324 2.16 7.32 8.08
CA LEU A 324 2.64 6.30 9.00
C LEU A 324 2.41 4.93 8.37
N ASP A 325 3.48 4.16 8.23
CA ASP A 325 3.45 2.75 7.86
C ASP A 325 4.11 1.93 8.97
N VAL A 326 3.44 0.85 9.40
CA VAL A 326 3.92 -0.02 10.48
C VAL A 326 3.66 -1.47 10.11
N GLU A 327 4.72 -2.28 10.13
CA GLU A 327 4.65 -3.74 9.98
C GLU A 327 5.33 -4.41 11.16
N GLN A 328 4.54 -5.04 12.01
CA GLN A 328 4.99 -5.59 13.29
C GLN A 328 4.41 -6.98 13.53
N PRO A 329 5.05 -7.78 14.41
CA PRO A 329 4.53 -9.10 14.75
C PRO A 329 3.10 -9.11 15.32
N TRP A 330 2.59 -7.99 15.81
CA TRP A 330 1.22 -7.86 16.30
C TRP A 330 0.22 -7.44 15.21
N GLY A 331 0.70 -7.02 14.04
CA GLY A 331 -0.14 -6.59 12.93
C GLY A 331 0.52 -5.52 12.08
N ASP A 332 -0.24 -5.03 11.12
CA ASP A 332 0.16 -4.01 10.16
C ASP A 332 -0.79 -2.82 10.19
N GLY A 333 -0.29 -1.69 9.73
CA GLY A 333 -1.12 -0.50 9.62
C GLY A 333 -0.52 0.59 8.79
N ARG A 334 -1.39 1.28 8.05
CA ARG A 334 -1.07 2.50 7.31
C ARG A 334 -2.05 3.59 7.66
N VAL A 335 -1.55 4.77 7.97
CA VAL A 335 -2.36 5.97 8.15
C VAL A 335 -1.74 7.09 7.33
N ARG A 336 -2.56 7.73 6.51
CA ARG A 336 -2.16 8.91 5.72
C ARG A 336 -3.10 10.06 6.03
N ALA A 337 -2.53 11.19 6.39
CA ALA A 337 -3.24 12.45 6.54
C ALA A 337 -2.66 13.44 5.51
N ARG A 338 -3.53 14.10 4.76
CA ARG A 338 -3.16 15.12 3.77
C ARG A 338 -4.00 16.36 4.00
N TYR A 339 -3.37 17.50 3.92
CA TYR A 339 -4.01 18.81 3.90
C TYR A 339 -3.41 19.62 2.77
N SER A 340 -4.25 20.10 1.87
CA SER A 340 -3.87 21.03 0.80
C SER A 340 -4.72 22.29 0.87
N SER A 341 -4.15 23.42 0.52
CA SER A 341 -4.88 24.69 0.47
C SER A 341 -4.22 25.67 -0.48
N LEU A 342 -5.03 26.66 -0.93
CA LEU A 342 -4.50 27.79 -1.66
C LEU A 342 -3.87 28.79 -0.68
N LEU A 343 -2.66 29.26 -0.98
CA LEU A 343 -1.95 30.21 -0.11
C LEU A 343 -2.57 31.63 -0.13
N ASN A 344 -3.25 31.97 -1.20
CA ASN A 344 -3.97 33.26 -1.34
C ASN A 344 -5.40 33.21 -0.75
N ASP A 345 -5.94 32.02 -0.49
CA ASP A 345 -7.26 31.83 0.15
C ASP A 345 -7.26 30.52 0.95
N LEU A 346 -6.87 30.57 2.21
CA LEU A 346 -6.83 29.40 3.10
C LEU A 346 -8.21 28.81 3.40
N GLY A 347 -9.30 29.49 3.01
CA GLY A 347 -10.66 28.96 3.06
C GLY A 347 -10.94 27.92 1.98
N THR A 348 -10.15 27.97 0.91
CA THR A 348 -10.18 26.98 -0.18
C THR A 348 -9.13 25.89 0.12
N TYR A 349 -9.60 24.75 0.63
CA TYR A 349 -8.77 23.67 1.11
C TYR A 349 -9.41 22.29 0.91
N SER A 350 -8.57 21.26 0.90
CA SER A 350 -8.99 19.89 1.15
C SER A 350 -8.19 19.28 2.30
N ALA A 351 -8.87 18.44 3.07
CA ALA A 351 -8.25 17.69 4.13
C ALA A 351 -8.76 16.26 4.10
N SER A 352 -7.85 15.30 4.11
CA SER A 352 -8.23 13.89 4.09
C SER A 352 -7.40 13.07 5.08
N VAL A 353 -8.04 12.07 5.67
CA VAL A 353 -7.38 11.06 6.47
C VAL A 353 -7.83 9.69 5.97
N PHE A 354 -6.87 8.85 5.71
CA PHE A 354 -7.06 7.44 5.36
C PHE A 354 -6.33 6.59 6.38
N GLY A 355 -6.96 5.54 6.88
CA GLY A 355 -6.35 4.58 7.78
C GLY A 355 -6.80 3.17 7.45
N ASN A 356 -5.85 2.25 7.49
CA ASN A 356 -6.06 0.80 7.43
C ASN A 356 -5.19 0.15 8.49
N LEU A 357 -5.82 -0.57 9.41
CA LEU A 357 -5.16 -1.22 10.54
C LEU A 357 -5.64 -2.67 10.64
N SER A 358 -4.70 -3.59 10.74
CA SER A 358 -4.96 -5.01 10.97
C SER A 358 -4.13 -5.45 12.17
N PHE A 359 -4.76 -5.91 13.24
CA PHE A 359 -4.04 -6.29 14.44
C PHE A 359 -4.59 -7.54 15.12
N ARG A 360 -3.68 -8.31 15.68
CA ARG A 360 -3.95 -9.54 16.42
C ARG A 360 -4.14 -9.24 17.90
N VAL A 361 -5.39 -9.32 18.38
CA VAL A 361 -5.75 -8.95 19.76
C VAL A 361 -5.36 -10.06 20.74
N VAL A 362 -5.83 -11.28 20.44
CA VAL A 362 -5.52 -12.48 21.20
C VAL A 362 -5.33 -13.65 20.23
N ARG A 363 -4.99 -14.83 20.76
CA ARG A 363 -4.83 -16.04 19.95
C ARG A 363 -6.07 -16.28 19.09
N GLY A 364 -5.85 -16.38 17.79
CA GLY A 364 -6.87 -16.63 16.80
C GLY A 364 -7.79 -15.45 16.48
N LEU A 365 -7.76 -14.34 17.24
CA LEU A 365 -8.61 -13.15 17.01
C LEU A 365 -7.82 -12.02 16.36
N SER A 366 -8.22 -11.66 15.16
CA SER A 366 -7.72 -10.48 14.44
C SER A 366 -8.84 -9.48 14.21
N LEU A 367 -8.51 -8.21 14.28
CA LEU A 367 -9.40 -7.09 13.96
C LEU A 367 -8.83 -6.33 12.77
N ASN A 368 -9.70 -5.92 11.85
CA ASN A 368 -9.38 -5.09 10.71
C ASN A 368 -10.27 -3.84 10.77
N VAL A 369 -9.65 -2.69 10.69
CA VAL A 369 -10.34 -1.40 10.68
C VAL A 369 -9.82 -0.61 9.49
N SER A 370 -10.72 -0.18 8.63
CA SER A 370 -10.39 0.80 7.59
C SER A 370 -11.33 2.00 7.71
N ALA A 371 -10.76 3.18 7.64
CA ALA A 371 -11.51 4.42 7.68
C ALA A 371 -10.91 5.41 6.70
N SER A 372 -11.78 6.16 6.03
CA SER A 372 -11.39 7.33 5.24
C SER A 372 -12.38 8.45 5.50
N THR A 373 -11.87 9.66 5.60
CA THR A 373 -12.69 10.87 5.65
C THR A 373 -12.00 11.96 4.85
N SER A 374 -12.79 12.79 4.18
CA SER A 374 -12.29 13.98 3.50
C SER A 374 -13.26 15.13 3.67
N LEU A 375 -12.69 16.30 3.85
CA LEU A 375 -13.36 17.60 3.74
C LEU A 375 -12.89 18.24 2.45
N VAL A 376 -13.80 18.74 1.64
CA VAL A 376 -13.53 19.23 0.29
C VAL A 376 -14.11 20.65 0.18
N ARG A 377 -13.25 21.63 0.06
CA ARG A 377 -13.59 23.03 -0.17
C ARG A 377 -12.70 23.66 -1.23
N ASP A 378 -12.09 22.84 -2.07
CA ASP A 378 -11.16 23.23 -3.13
C ASP A 378 -11.72 23.00 -4.54
N GLN A 379 -13.02 22.75 -4.66
CA GLN A 379 -13.69 22.50 -5.95
C GLN A 379 -13.88 23.79 -6.77
N ILE A 380 -12.76 24.48 -7.06
CA ILE A 380 -12.73 25.73 -7.85
C ILE A 380 -13.01 25.52 -9.34
N TYR A 381 -13.02 24.28 -9.79
CA TYR A 381 -13.17 23.84 -11.18
C TYR A 381 -14.62 23.51 -11.57
N LEU A 382 -15.57 23.57 -10.64
CA LEU A 382 -16.96 23.25 -10.95
C LEU A 382 -17.50 24.20 -12.03
N PRO A 383 -18.19 23.68 -13.07
CA PRO A 383 -18.77 24.50 -14.11
C PRO A 383 -19.94 25.34 -13.57
N LYS A 384 -20.15 26.50 -14.16
CA LYS A 384 -21.20 27.45 -13.76
C LYS A 384 -22.60 26.98 -14.14
N GLU A 385 -22.72 26.27 -15.26
CA GLU A 385 -24.00 25.76 -15.73
C GLU A 385 -24.49 24.60 -14.88
N ASP A 386 -25.79 24.59 -14.55
CA ASP A 386 -26.43 23.48 -13.88
C ASP A 386 -26.44 22.26 -14.79
N LEU A 387 -26.11 21.10 -14.23
CA LEU A 387 -26.19 19.83 -14.94
C LEU A 387 -27.63 19.38 -15.08
N SER A 388 -27.97 18.78 -16.22
CA SER A 388 -29.26 18.10 -16.40
C SER A 388 -29.36 16.85 -15.50
N ASP A 389 -30.57 16.40 -15.22
CA ASP A 389 -30.80 15.19 -14.42
C ASP A 389 -30.12 13.97 -15.03
N GLU A 390 -30.04 13.87 -16.36
CA GLU A 390 -29.36 12.81 -17.09
C GLU A 390 -27.84 12.86 -16.90
N GLU A 391 -27.24 14.04 -16.91
CA GLU A 391 -25.81 14.24 -16.68
C GLU A 391 -25.40 13.90 -15.24
N ILE A 392 -26.28 14.24 -14.27
CA ILE A 392 -26.11 13.88 -12.87
C ILE A 392 -26.16 12.36 -12.68
N LEU A 393 -27.20 11.70 -13.23
CA LEU A 393 -27.39 10.25 -13.11
C LEU A 393 -26.26 9.46 -13.77
N LEU A 394 -25.72 9.97 -14.87
CA LEU A 394 -24.64 9.33 -15.62
C LEU A 394 -23.24 9.75 -15.18
N GLU A 395 -23.14 10.50 -14.08
CA GLU A 395 -21.87 10.98 -13.50
C GLU A 395 -20.95 11.64 -14.56
N ARG A 396 -21.53 12.43 -15.46
CA ARG A 396 -20.77 13.09 -16.52
C ARG A 396 -19.73 14.07 -15.96
N ARG A 397 -20.08 14.75 -14.85
CA ARG A 397 -19.23 15.72 -14.17
C ARG A 397 -19.25 15.55 -12.66
N GLN A 398 -18.24 16.09 -12.02
CA GLN A 398 -18.17 16.07 -10.57
C GLN A 398 -19.19 17.04 -9.95
N LEU A 399 -19.92 16.54 -8.96
CA LEU A 399 -20.86 17.34 -8.17
C LEU A 399 -20.15 17.97 -6.97
N ALA A 400 -20.71 19.09 -6.49
CA ALA A 400 -20.26 19.72 -5.25
C ALA A 400 -20.39 18.76 -4.06
N THR A 401 -19.32 18.60 -3.32
CA THR A 401 -19.26 17.71 -2.15
C THR A 401 -18.46 18.39 -1.04
N ASP A 402 -19.09 18.63 0.11
CA ASP A 402 -18.42 19.25 1.27
C ASP A 402 -17.64 18.23 2.11
N SER A 403 -18.13 17.01 2.19
CA SER A 403 -17.48 15.96 2.99
C SER A 403 -17.84 14.56 2.48
N ARG A 404 -16.90 13.65 2.69
CA ARG A 404 -17.08 12.23 2.40
C ARG A 404 -16.46 11.41 3.53
N TYR A 405 -17.11 10.33 3.93
CA TYR A 405 -16.52 9.38 4.86
C TYR A 405 -16.86 7.94 4.47
N ARG A 406 -15.97 7.03 4.85
CA ARG A 406 -16.17 5.58 4.74
C ARG A 406 -15.51 4.93 5.93
N VAL A 407 -16.21 4.02 6.60
CA VAL A 407 -15.67 3.24 7.72
C VAL A 407 -16.05 1.78 7.50
N SER A 408 -15.10 0.89 7.70
CA SER A 408 -15.28 -0.55 7.68
C SER A 408 -14.60 -1.16 8.89
N PHE A 409 -15.31 -2.03 9.58
CA PHE A 409 -14.81 -2.79 10.70
C PHE A 409 -15.03 -4.28 10.43
N GLY A 410 -14.01 -5.08 10.61
CA GLY A 410 -14.06 -6.51 10.46
C GLY A 410 -13.34 -7.21 11.59
N PHE A 411 -13.75 -8.42 11.90
CA PHE A 411 -13.01 -9.31 12.79
C PHE A 411 -12.97 -10.72 12.20
N SER A 412 -11.95 -11.45 12.54
CA SER A 412 -11.89 -12.88 12.29
C SER A 412 -11.44 -13.61 13.54
N TYR A 413 -12.13 -14.70 13.85
CA TYR A 413 -11.75 -15.57 14.96
C TYR A 413 -11.55 -17.00 14.46
N THR A 414 -10.31 -17.47 14.53
CA THR A 414 -9.89 -18.79 14.07
C THR A 414 -9.56 -19.65 15.28
N PHE A 415 -10.22 -20.81 15.40
CA PHE A 415 -10.00 -21.76 16.49
C PHE A 415 -9.92 -23.20 15.94
N GLY A 416 -9.49 -24.15 16.76
CA GLY A 416 -9.31 -25.55 16.36
C GLY A 416 -7.86 -25.98 16.30
N SER A 417 -7.50 -26.82 15.33
CA SER A 417 -6.14 -27.34 15.19
C SER A 417 -5.11 -26.22 15.09
N ILE A 418 -4.01 -26.35 15.82
CA ILE A 418 -2.87 -25.40 15.72
C ILE A 418 -2.06 -25.63 14.44
N PHE A 419 -2.09 -26.85 13.88
CA PHE A 419 -1.28 -27.20 12.70
C PHE A 419 -1.95 -26.79 11.39
N ASN A 420 -1.13 -26.41 10.42
CA ASN A 420 -1.54 -25.93 9.11
C ASN A 420 -0.61 -26.46 7.98
N ASN A 421 -0.15 -27.70 8.13
CA ASN A 421 0.83 -28.31 7.23
C ASN A 421 0.21 -28.90 5.95
N ILE A 422 -1.07 -29.26 5.98
CA ILE A 422 -1.70 -30.03 4.89
C ILE A 422 -2.32 -29.09 3.87
N VAL A 423 -1.92 -29.23 2.62
CA VAL A 423 -2.51 -28.55 1.46
C VAL A 423 -3.25 -29.56 0.60
N ASN A 424 -4.54 -29.33 0.39
CA ASN A 424 -5.34 -30.13 -0.53
C ASN A 424 -5.94 -29.23 -1.62
N PRO A 425 -5.40 -29.27 -2.87
CA PRO A 425 -5.80 -28.36 -3.94
C PRO A 425 -7.07 -28.80 -4.71
N ARG A 426 -7.91 -29.62 -4.12
CA ARG A 426 -9.12 -30.17 -4.78
C ARG A 426 -10.34 -29.25 -4.79
N PHE A 427 -10.14 -27.92 -4.71
CA PHE A 427 -11.23 -26.93 -4.79
C PHE A 427 -10.95 -25.91 -5.87
#